data_a0f41c4ac1b12521dfc382ce1cbc5187
#
_entry.id   a0f41c4ac1b12521dfc382ce1cbc5187
#
_cell.length_a   1.000
_cell.length_b   1.000
_cell.length_c   1.000
_cell.angle_alpha   90.00
_cell.angle_beta   90.00
_cell.angle_gamma   90.00
#
_symmetry.space_group_name_H-M   'P 1'
#
loop_
_entity.id
_entity.type
_entity.pdbx_description
1 polymer ?
#
loop_
_entity_poly.entity_id
_entity_poly.type
_entity_poly.pdbx_seq_one_letter_code
_entity_poly.pdbx_strand_id
1 'polypeptide(L)'
;MFKFNTKVYYEDTDSGGVVYYANYLKFIERARTNLIQELGFSLKSLSEKYDCHFVVKNINCNYIQSAKLEDELIIQTKFIDIKKASFELEQNIYKRDRVIFKSKVLMVNINLSGKPIKIPDSLSSVINV
;
A
#
# COMPACT_ATOMS: atom_id res chain seq x y z
N MET A 1 8.81 8.00 -6.54
CA MET A 1 7.36 7.74 -6.46
C MET A 1 7.01 6.48 -7.24
N PHE A 2 6.26 5.59 -6.64
CA PHE A 2 5.88 4.32 -7.26
C PHE A 2 4.44 4.42 -7.76
N LYS A 3 4.17 3.82 -8.92
CA LYS A 3 2.84 3.82 -9.52
C LYS A 3 2.38 2.40 -9.76
N PHE A 4 1.12 2.15 -9.41
CA PHE A 4 0.47 0.87 -9.64
C PHE A 4 -0.87 1.13 -10.33
N ASN A 5 -1.07 0.49 -11.48
CA ASN A 5 -2.29 0.65 -12.27
C ASN A 5 -3.25 -0.49 -11.97
N THR A 6 -4.52 -0.16 -11.81
CA THR A 6 -5.56 -1.16 -11.64
C THR A 6 -6.84 -0.68 -12.33
N LYS A 7 -7.77 -1.60 -12.50
CA LYS A 7 -9.09 -1.34 -13.07
C LYS A 7 -10.12 -1.76 -12.04
N VAL A 8 -11.24 -1.07 -12.00
CA VAL A 8 -12.38 -1.47 -11.16
C VAL A 8 -13.12 -2.61 -11.85
N TYR A 9 -13.14 -3.78 -11.20
CA TYR A 9 -13.87 -4.95 -11.66
C TYR A 9 -15.25 -5.01 -11.02
N TYR A 10 -16.10 -5.85 -11.57
CA TYR A 10 -17.46 -6.03 -11.05
C TYR A 10 -17.45 -6.37 -9.55
N GLU A 11 -16.56 -7.27 -9.16
CA GLU A 11 -16.43 -7.70 -7.76
C GLU A 11 -16.06 -6.58 -6.79
N ASP A 12 -15.51 -5.47 -7.30
CA ASP A 12 -15.10 -4.33 -6.47
C ASP A 12 -16.26 -3.41 -6.14
N THR A 13 -17.38 -3.54 -6.85
CA THR A 13 -18.51 -2.63 -6.75
C THR A 13 -19.60 -3.17 -5.82
N ASP A 14 -20.39 -2.24 -5.29
CA ASP A 14 -21.57 -2.55 -4.49
C ASP A 14 -22.84 -2.47 -5.37
N SER A 15 -24.01 -2.63 -4.74
CA SER A 15 -25.29 -2.58 -5.46
C SER A 15 -25.57 -1.23 -6.09
N GLY A 16 -24.89 -0.17 -5.68
CA GLY A 16 -25.03 1.17 -6.25
C GLY A 16 -24.14 1.43 -7.45
N GLY A 17 -23.33 0.46 -7.87
CA GLY A 17 -22.44 0.60 -9.03
C GLY A 17 -21.14 1.34 -8.77
N VAL A 18 -20.86 1.67 -7.51
CA VAL A 18 -19.61 2.32 -7.10
C VAL A 18 -18.74 1.34 -6.31
N VAL A 19 -17.45 1.61 -6.27
CA VAL A 19 -16.53 0.80 -5.48
C VAL A 19 -16.95 0.81 -4.01
N TYR A 20 -17.11 -0.40 -3.45
CA TYR A 20 -17.39 -0.55 -2.03
C TYR A 20 -16.21 0.03 -1.23
N TYR A 21 -16.51 0.85 -0.24
CA TYR A 21 -15.49 1.67 0.40
C TYR A 21 -14.29 0.88 0.96
N ALA A 22 -14.50 -0.33 1.45
CA ALA A 22 -13.43 -1.15 1.98
C ALA A 22 -12.47 -1.65 0.89
N ASN A 23 -12.88 -1.69 -0.36
CA ASN A 23 -12.08 -2.19 -1.46
C ASN A 23 -10.94 -1.25 -1.85
N TYR A 24 -11.03 0.03 -1.51
CA TYR A 24 -9.90 0.95 -1.71
C TYR A 24 -8.68 0.51 -0.92
N LEU A 25 -8.89 -0.13 0.23
CA LEU A 25 -7.80 -0.68 1.05
C LEU A 25 -7.10 -1.83 0.34
N LYS A 26 -7.82 -2.61 -0.46
CA LYS A 26 -7.22 -3.67 -1.29
C LYS A 26 -6.36 -3.08 -2.39
N PHE A 27 -6.80 -2.00 -3.02
CA PHE A 27 -6.02 -1.34 -4.06
C PHE A 27 -4.69 -0.83 -3.52
N ILE A 28 -4.70 -0.16 -2.38
CA ILE A 28 -3.45 0.35 -1.79
C ILE A 28 -2.57 -0.78 -1.24
N GLU A 29 -3.16 -1.89 -0.78
CA GLU A 29 -2.38 -3.06 -0.34
C GLU A 29 -1.63 -3.68 -1.53
N ARG A 30 -2.31 -3.87 -2.66
CA ARG A 30 -1.68 -4.40 -3.87
C ARG A 30 -0.56 -3.48 -4.36
N ALA A 31 -0.77 -2.19 -4.26
CA ALA A 31 0.26 -1.20 -4.61
C ALA A 31 1.48 -1.34 -3.71
N ARG A 32 1.30 -1.58 -2.41
CA ARG A 32 2.41 -1.83 -1.48
C ARG A 32 3.17 -3.10 -1.82
N THR A 33 2.46 -4.18 -2.14
CA THR A 33 3.10 -5.44 -2.54
C THR A 33 3.92 -5.23 -3.81
N ASN A 34 3.36 -4.52 -4.78
CA ASN A 34 4.06 -4.22 -6.03
C ASN A 34 5.31 -3.35 -5.79
N LEU A 35 5.21 -2.39 -4.88
CA LEU A 35 6.32 -1.52 -4.52
C LEU A 35 7.50 -2.32 -3.97
N ILE A 36 7.24 -3.28 -3.09
CA ILE A 36 8.28 -4.16 -2.52
C ILE A 36 8.97 -4.92 -3.64
N GLN A 37 8.21 -5.41 -4.62
CA GLN A 37 8.77 -6.11 -5.78
C GLN A 37 9.62 -5.19 -6.65
N GLU A 38 9.20 -3.96 -6.86
CA GLU A 38 9.98 -2.97 -7.60
C GLU A 38 11.29 -2.62 -6.90
N LEU A 39 11.34 -2.71 -5.58
CA LEU A 39 12.57 -2.51 -4.81
C LEU A 39 13.52 -3.71 -4.88
N GLY A 40 13.10 -4.79 -5.53
CA GLY A 40 13.92 -6.00 -5.70
C GLY A 40 13.69 -7.08 -4.67
N PHE A 41 12.58 -7.01 -3.95
CA PHE A 41 12.24 -7.96 -2.88
C PHE A 41 10.89 -8.59 -3.15
N SER A 42 10.55 -9.63 -2.37
CA SER A 42 9.20 -10.16 -2.31
C SER A 42 8.81 -10.37 -0.87
N LEU A 43 7.53 -10.26 -0.58
CA LEU A 43 7.03 -10.48 0.79
C LEU A 43 7.35 -11.90 1.27
N LYS A 44 7.24 -12.87 0.37
CA LYS A 44 7.57 -14.26 0.68
C LYS A 44 9.04 -14.41 1.05
N SER A 45 9.93 -13.83 0.26
CA SER A 45 11.38 -13.89 0.49
C SER A 45 11.77 -13.21 1.81
N LEU A 46 11.17 -12.04 2.09
CA LEU A 46 11.42 -11.32 3.33
C LEU A 46 10.97 -12.14 4.54
N SER A 47 9.83 -12.81 4.44
CA SER A 47 9.34 -13.69 5.49
C SER A 47 10.28 -14.87 5.73
N GLU A 48 10.71 -15.53 4.68
CA GLU A 48 11.55 -16.73 4.77
C GLU A 48 12.96 -16.43 5.28
N LYS A 49 13.56 -15.31 4.81
CA LYS A 49 14.95 -14.98 5.14
C LYS A 49 15.11 -14.24 6.46
N TYR A 50 14.17 -13.37 6.79
CA TYR A 50 14.36 -12.42 7.89
C TYR A 50 13.25 -12.46 8.93
N ASP A 51 12.26 -13.35 8.77
CA ASP A 51 11.05 -13.35 9.60
C ASP A 51 10.41 -11.97 9.63
N CYS A 52 10.38 -11.33 8.45
CA CYS A 52 9.95 -9.95 8.27
C CYS A 52 8.51 -9.96 7.74
N HIS A 53 7.61 -9.36 8.52
CA HIS A 53 6.18 -9.28 8.18
C HIS A 53 5.69 -7.86 8.42
N PHE A 54 5.27 -7.19 7.37
CA PHE A 54 4.75 -5.83 7.48
C PHE A 54 3.27 -5.86 7.78
N VAL A 55 2.88 -5.19 8.85
CA VAL A 55 1.48 -5.04 9.25
C VAL A 55 1.09 -3.57 9.30
N VAL A 56 -0.16 -3.29 9.04
CA VAL A 56 -0.70 -1.93 9.17
C VAL A 56 -0.97 -1.65 10.64
N LYS A 57 -0.28 -0.65 11.20
CA LYS A 57 -0.53 -0.20 12.56
C LYS A 57 -1.56 0.93 12.60
N ASN A 58 -1.53 1.78 11.61
CA ASN A 58 -2.43 2.92 11.54
C ASN A 58 -2.66 3.27 10.07
N ILE A 59 -3.89 3.67 9.77
CA ILE A 59 -4.23 4.19 8.44
C ILE A 59 -5.19 5.35 8.61
N ASN A 60 -4.92 6.41 7.85
CA ASN A 60 -5.78 7.58 7.77
C ASN A 60 -6.21 7.73 6.31
N CYS A 61 -7.51 7.69 6.05
CA CYS A 61 -8.07 7.71 4.71
C CYS A 61 -9.06 8.84 4.53
N ASN A 62 -9.04 9.44 3.34
CA ASN A 62 -10.06 10.39 2.91
C ASN A 62 -10.65 9.92 1.58
N TYR A 63 -11.94 9.67 1.57
CA TYR A 63 -12.70 9.28 0.39
C TYR A 63 -13.24 10.56 -0.26
N ILE A 64 -12.63 10.97 -1.36
CA ILE A 64 -12.94 12.26 -1.98
C ILE A 64 -14.01 12.10 -3.04
N GLN A 65 -13.91 11.06 -3.88
CA GLN A 65 -14.86 10.79 -4.95
C GLN A 65 -14.91 9.30 -5.21
N SER A 66 -16.10 8.80 -5.55
CA SER A 66 -16.27 7.37 -5.84
C SER A 66 -15.69 6.97 -7.18
N ALA A 67 -15.07 5.80 -7.24
CA ALA A 67 -14.74 5.13 -8.48
C ALA A 67 -15.91 4.21 -8.87
N LYS A 68 -16.04 3.96 -10.17
CA LYS A 68 -17.13 3.18 -10.75
C LYS A 68 -16.58 2.02 -11.56
N LEU A 69 -17.46 1.09 -11.90
CA LEU A 69 -17.13 -0.07 -12.73
C LEU A 69 -16.35 0.35 -13.97
N GLU A 70 -15.28 -0.37 -14.24
CA GLU A 70 -14.38 -0.20 -15.38
C GLU A 70 -13.53 1.06 -15.37
N ASP A 71 -13.62 1.87 -14.31
CA ASP A 71 -12.68 2.98 -14.15
C ASP A 71 -11.25 2.47 -14.05
N GLU A 72 -10.34 3.16 -14.71
CA GLU A 72 -8.92 2.88 -14.59
C GLU A 72 -8.33 3.78 -13.54
N LEU A 73 -7.62 3.18 -12.59
CA LEU A 73 -7.08 3.87 -11.43
C LEU A 73 -5.55 3.75 -11.39
N ILE A 74 -4.91 4.81 -10.89
CA ILE A 74 -3.47 4.82 -10.64
C ILE A 74 -3.28 5.08 -9.16
N ILE A 75 -2.58 4.18 -8.49
CA ILE A 75 -2.19 4.35 -7.10
C ILE A 75 -0.75 4.86 -7.08
N GLN A 76 -0.54 6.04 -6.53
CA GLN A 76 0.79 6.61 -6.35
C GLN A 76 1.21 6.44 -4.90
N THR A 77 2.36 5.83 -4.70
CA THR A 77 2.90 5.55 -3.37
C THR A 77 4.27 6.18 -3.21
N LYS A 78 4.49 6.84 -2.09
CA LYS A 78 5.82 7.31 -1.71
C LYS A 78 6.07 7.07 -0.23
N PHE A 79 7.33 6.82 0.11
CA PHE A 79 7.75 6.77 1.50
C PHE A 79 7.85 8.21 2.02
N ILE A 80 7.25 8.46 3.18
CA ILE A 80 7.31 9.79 3.82
C ILE A 80 8.11 9.78 5.10
N ASP A 81 8.34 8.61 5.69
CA ASP A 81 9.21 8.46 6.84
C ASP A 81 9.69 7.02 6.94
N ILE A 82 10.88 6.82 7.49
CA ILE A 82 11.39 5.49 7.80
C ILE A 82 12.09 5.53 9.15
N LYS A 83 11.75 4.55 9.99
CA LYS A 83 12.38 4.33 11.30
C LYS A 83 12.95 2.92 11.34
N LYS A 84 13.48 2.54 12.51
CA LYS A 84 14.17 1.26 12.66
C LYS A 84 13.29 0.05 12.33
N ALA A 85 12.05 0.06 12.82
CA ALA A 85 11.12 -1.06 12.67
C ALA A 85 9.84 -0.68 11.93
N SER A 86 9.75 0.52 11.38
CA SER A 86 8.53 1.02 10.77
C SER A 86 8.81 1.98 9.62
N PHE A 87 7.81 2.16 8.77
CA PHE A 87 7.85 3.21 7.74
C PHE A 87 6.44 3.72 7.49
N GLU A 88 6.36 4.94 7.03
CA GLU A 88 5.09 5.57 6.69
C GLU A 88 5.05 5.85 5.21
N LEU A 89 3.90 5.55 4.61
CA LEU A 89 3.65 5.75 3.19
C LEU A 89 2.51 6.74 3.01
N GLU A 90 2.61 7.53 1.95
CA GLU A 90 1.46 8.23 1.40
C GLU A 90 1.02 7.46 0.17
N GLN A 91 -0.24 7.05 0.13
CA GLN A 91 -0.82 6.33 -0.99
C GLN A 91 -2.10 7.03 -1.44
N ASN A 92 -2.07 7.57 -2.63
CA ASN A 92 -3.18 8.31 -3.22
C ASN A 92 -3.66 7.60 -4.47
N ILE A 93 -4.97 7.58 -4.67
CA ILE A 93 -5.57 6.96 -5.85
C ILE A 93 -6.10 8.06 -6.76
N TYR A 94 -5.75 7.95 -8.04
CA TYR A 94 -6.14 8.89 -9.07
C TYR A 94 -7.00 8.22 -10.12
N LYS A 95 -8.03 8.94 -10.56
CA LYS A 95 -8.76 8.63 -11.77
C LYS A 95 -8.42 9.75 -12.75
N ARG A 96 -7.67 9.42 -13.81
CA ARG A 96 -7.07 10.42 -14.71
C ARG A 96 -6.21 11.38 -13.88
N ASP A 97 -6.42 12.69 -13.98
CA ASP A 97 -5.65 13.70 -13.24
C ASP A 97 -6.25 14.05 -11.88
N ARG A 98 -7.35 13.38 -11.50
CA ARG A 98 -8.11 13.74 -10.30
C ARG A 98 -7.81 12.75 -9.17
N VAL A 99 -7.39 13.28 -8.03
CA VAL A 99 -7.26 12.46 -6.83
C VAL A 99 -8.66 12.14 -6.29
N ILE A 100 -8.92 10.85 -6.06
CA ILE A 100 -10.22 10.40 -5.55
C ILE A 100 -10.12 9.79 -4.15
N PHE A 101 -8.91 9.48 -3.71
CA PHE A 101 -8.67 8.85 -2.40
C PHE A 101 -7.27 9.24 -1.95
N LYS A 102 -7.17 9.67 -0.70
CA LYS A 102 -5.88 10.00 -0.08
C LYS A 102 -5.69 9.16 1.17
N SER A 103 -4.47 8.68 1.39
CA SER A 103 -4.19 7.93 2.61
C SER A 103 -2.76 8.12 3.08
N LYS A 104 -2.59 7.94 4.40
CA LYS A 104 -1.30 7.75 5.04
C LYS A 104 -1.37 6.43 5.80
N VAL A 105 -0.36 5.59 5.60
CA VAL A 105 -0.33 4.24 6.14
C VAL A 105 0.96 4.06 6.93
N LEU A 106 0.82 3.73 8.21
CA LEU A 106 1.95 3.38 9.06
C LEU A 106 2.10 1.87 9.08
N MET A 107 3.23 1.39 8.57
CA MET A 107 3.57 -0.03 8.52
C MET A 107 4.62 -0.33 9.57
N VAL A 108 4.46 -1.45 10.24
CA VAL A 108 5.43 -1.93 11.24
C VAL A 108 5.90 -3.31 10.83
N ASN A 109 7.22 -3.53 10.93
CA ASN A 109 7.81 -4.84 10.71
C ASN A 109 7.76 -5.63 12.02
N ILE A 110 7.12 -6.80 11.98
CA ILE A 110 7.03 -7.69 13.12
C ILE A 110 7.56 -9.07 12.75
N ASN A 111 8.01 -9.83 13.76
CA ASN A 111 8.30 -11.25 13.59
C ASN A 111 7.03 -12.09 13.82
N LEU A 112 7.11 -13.39 13.65
CA LEU A 112 5.97 -14.29 13.84
C LEU A 112 5.43 -14.29 15.27
N SER A 113 6.24 -13.87 16.25
CA SER A 113 5.77 -13.70 17.64
C SER A 113 5.03 -12.38 17.84
N GLY A 114 4.92 -11.54 16.80
CA GLY A 114 4.23 -10.27 16.88
C GLY A 114 5.06 -9.13 17.45
N LYS A 115 6.37 -9.31 17.62
CA LYS A 115 7.26 -8.26 18.13
C LYS A 115 7.80 -7.40 17.00
N PRO A 116 7.83 -6.07 17.16
CA PRO A 116 8.51 -5.20 16.21
C PRO A 116 9.99 -5.57 16.15
N ILE A 117 10.49 -5.71 14.92
CA ILE A 117 11.91 -6.00 14.67
C ILE A 117 12.44 -5.04 13.61
N LYS A 118 13.76 -4.87 13.63
CA LYS A 118 14.44 -3.99 12.67
C LYS A 118 14.14 -4.41 11.24
N ILE A 119 13.84 -3.43 10.39
CA ILE A 119 13.75 -3.67 8.94
C ILE A 119 15.14 -4.09 8.44
N PRO A 120 15.23 -5.14 7.62
CA PRO A 120 16.51 -5.58 7.07
C PRO A 120 17.26 -4.42 6.40
N ASP A 121 18.57 -4.32 6.66
CA ASP A 121 19.39 -3.23 6.11
C ASP A 121 19.37 -3.21 4.59
N SER A 122 19.32 -4.39 3.96
CA SER A 122 19.26 -4.50 2.49
C SER A 122 18.01 -3.84 1.93
N LEU A 123 16.89 -3.87 2.66
CA LEU A 123 15.67 -3.21 2.25
C LEU A 123 15.69 -1.72 2.62
N SER A 124 16.04 -1.40 3.87
CA SER A 124 16.02 0.00 4.32
C SER A 124 16.99 0.87 3.51
N SER A 125 18.09 0.31 3.02
CA SER A 125 19.08 1.06 2.24
C SER A 125 18.56 1.50 0.87
N VAL A 126 17.54 0.85 0.33
CA VAL A 126 16.94 1.21 -0.98
C VAL A 126 15.68 2.05 -0.86
N ILE A 127 15.26 2.36 0.36
CA ILE A 127 14.10 3.23 0.60
C ILE A 127 14.56 4.67 0.65
N ASN A 128 13.97 5.50 -0.22
CA ASN A 128 14.22 6.94 -0.27
C ASN A 128 13.00 7.70 0.25
N VAL A 129 13.27 8.58 1.19
CA VAL A 129 12.24 9.43 1.80
C VAL A 129 12.33 10.85 1.27
#